data_7e5730895ec87b02deb2abc1a3c879aa
#
_entry.id   7e5730895ec87b02deb2abc1a3c879aa
#
_cell.length_a   1.000
_cell.length_b   1.000
_cell.length_c   1.000
_cell.angle_alpha   90.00
_cell.angle_beta   90.00
_cell.angle_gamma   90.00
#
_symmetry.space_group_name_H-M   'P 1'
#
loop_
_entity.id
_entity.type
_entity.pdbx_description
1 polymer ?
#
loop_
_entity_poly.entity_id
_entity_poly.type
_entity_poly.pdbx_seq_one_letter_code
_entity_poly.pdbx_strand_id
1 'polypeptide(L)'
;MRRLFSLAVLTAILATIFTACGGGAGSSNSGNTNTSQSQGATFITAEDAPLPSVLAFNVTINSITLNNSSTSVTALSEATTVDFARLLGLRTLLAFNSVPAGTYTSATFSLSNPVISYLDLSQTPPGVGTINGSFTAPNNTTSPTTTVTVSLKTPMVVTANGLSGLHMEFDLRQSVQLDNAGQVTGVVNPQIDLRPVFPKDDDAQITDLRGGLVSVNVAGNSFVIQRLHGHQITIDVNSSTTYSGTTSLSTLTTPAVIEVDGTVQNDGSVLASSVEVVTTHSNFVSGRIVAVNPTSGPVKTVTLLVGEEWPDIANIQVGFPVTLDISQVQDYDICHVDNWFTSFLFNSSELVVGQRIAIGGMLDTTQNPAVLVPHRVVLRRQGVEGDLVANSVNIVSGNQGSFQIQNNRLFGYILGAPLDVSTSNFTHFRNINGLSGLAAAGSAKVGTYGLVLKDNSTGNPRMYAHWVTVLP
;
A
#
# COMPACT_ATOMS: atom_id res chain seq x y z
N MET A 1 -25.25 15.60 57.88
CA MET A 1 -24.28 16.73 57.95
C MET A 1 -23.72 16.91 56.54
N ARG A 2 -24.28 17.86 55.77
CA ARG A 2 -23.73 19.19 55.39
C ARG A 2 -22.27 19.07 54.91
N ARG A 3 -21.91 19.34 53.61
CA ARG A 3 -22.00 20.66 52.91
C ARG A 3 -21.91 20.51 51.41
N LEU A 4 -22.78 21.24 50.70
CA LEU A 4 -22.68 21.69 49.32
C LEU A 4 -21.53 22.68 49.15
N PHE A 5 -20.84 22.62 47.99
CA PHE A 5 -20.16 23.79 47.42
C PHE A 5 -20.43 23.84 45.91
N SER A 6 -21.24 24.84 45.55
CA SER A 6 -21.39 25.35 44.19
C SER A 6 -20.17 26.24 43.87
N LEU A 7 -19.64 26.12 42.64
CA LEU A 7 -18.81 27.17 42.07
C LEU A 7 -19.20 27.44 40.64
N ALA A 8 -19.75 28.61 40.40
CA ALA A 8 -20.10 29.17 39.11
C ALA A 8 -18.81 29.58 38.38
N VAL A 9 -18.69 29.27 37.10
CA VAL A 9 -17.63 29.76 36.21
C VAL A 9 -18.24 30.75 35.22
N LEU A 10 -17.71 31.94 35.28
CA LEU A 10 -18.02 33.14 34.53
C LEU A 10 -17.50 33.05 33.08
N THR A 11 -18.40 33.22 32.13
CA THR A 11 -18.08 33.34 30.70
C THR A 11 -17.69 34.81 30.41
N ALA A 12 -16.49 35.03 29.94
CA ALA A 12 -16.04 36.32 29.39
C ALA A 12 -15.93 36.21 27.86
N ILE A 13 -16.86 36.88 27.17
CA ILE A 13 -16.83 37.13 25.73
C ILE A 13 -16.02 38.40 25.51
N LEU A 14 -14.90 38.29 24.77
CA LEU A 14 -14.13 39.46 24.35
C LEU A 14 -14.35 39.68 22.85
N ALA A 15 -15.21 40.65 22.52
CA ALA A 15 -15.40 41.14 21.17
C ALA A 15 -14.38 42.24 20.87
N THR A 16 -13.47 42.08 19.95
CA THR A 16 -12.59 43.15 19.49
C THR A 16 -13.13 43.73 18.18
N ILE A 17 -13.55 44.99 18.27
CA ILE A 17 -13.98 45.84 17.16
C ILE A 17 -12.73 46.45 16.53
N PHE A 18 -12.49 46.23 15.24
CA PHE A 18 -11.52 46.97 14.48
C PHE A 18 -12.18 48.21 13.85
N THR A 19 -11.83 49.37 14.34
CA THR A 19 -12.11 50.64 13.70
C THR A 19 -11.01 50.97 12.69
N ALA A 20 -11.39 51.15 11.44
CA ALA A 20 -10.56 51.73 10.41
C ALA A 20 -10.50 53.25 10.60
N CYS A 21 -9.33 53.81 10.55
CA CYS A 21 -9.16 55.26 10.29
C CYS A 21 -7.96 55.45 9.36
N GLY A 22 -8.23 56.12 8.26
CA GLY A 22 -7.28 56.39 7.18
C GLY A 22 -6.46 57.63 7.40
N GLY A 23 -5.46 57.81 6.54
CA GLY A 23 -4.92 59.12 6.21
C GLY A 23 -3.41 59.22 6.27
N GLY A 24 -2.77 59.40 5.11
CA GLY A 24 -1.70 60.40 4.99
C GLY A 24 -0.32 59.94 4.56
N ALA A 25 -0.04 60.12 3.29
CA ALA A 25 1.20 60.66 2.71
C ALA A 25 2.53 59.90 2.76
N GLY A 26 2.90 59.38 1.61
CA GLY A 26 4.22 59.60 1.01
C GLY A 26 5.46 59.06 1.70
N SER A 27 5.85 57.84 1.35
CA SER A 27 7.26 57.47 1.31
C SER A 27 7.45 56.44 0.21
N SER A 28 8.23 56.77 -0.79
CA SER A 28 8.69 55.89 -1.85
C SER A 28 9.57 54.80 -1.26
N ASN A 29 8.97 53.66 -0.97
CA ASN A 29 9.71 52.45 -0.64
C ASN A 29 9.70 51.57 -1.89
N SER A 30 10.89 51.32 -2.40
CA SER A 30 11.20 50.34 -3.45
C SER A 30 10.43 49.06 -3.19
N GLY A 31 9.50 48.79 -4.08
CA GLY A 31 8.65 47.60 -4.01
C GLY A 31 9.47 46.32 -4.03
N ASN A 32 9.53 45.68 -2.87
CA ASN A 32 9.76 44.26 -2.81
C ASN A 32 8.45 43.62 -3.27
N THR A 33 8.26 43.43 -4.55
CA THR A 33 7.21 42.61 -5.09
C THR A 33 7.53 41.17 -4.67
N ASN A 34 7.05 40.76 -3.49
CA ASN A 34 6.80 39.36 -3.24
C ASN A 34 5.78 38.91 -4.28
N THR A 35 6.24 38.58 -5.48
CA THR A 35 5.47 37.79 -6.42
C THR A 35 5.22 36.47 -5.73
N SER A 36 4.05 36.29 -5.12
CA SER A 36 3.58 34.97 -4.71
C SER A 36 3.64 34.10 -5.94
N GLN A 37 4.62 33.20 -5.96
CA GLN A 37 4.84 32.30 -7.08
C GLN A 37 3.56 31.46 -7.22
N SER A 38 2.96 31.45 -8.42
CA SER A 38 1.76 30.66 -8.66
C SER A 38 2.06 29.18 -8.37
N GLN A 39 1.14 28.49 -7.69
CA GLN A 39 1.31 27.10 -7.26
C GLN A 39 0.45 26.16 -8.11
N GLY A 40 0.88 24.92 -8.24
CA GLY A 40 0.10 23.79 -8.74
C GLY A 40 0.08 22.65 -7.73
N ALA A 41 -0.93 21.81 -7.80
CA ALA A 41 -1.03 20.62 -6.99
C ALA A 41 -0.10 19.52 -7.51
N THR A 42 0.54 18.79 -6.59
CA THR A 42 1.46 17.71 -6.92
C THR A 42 1.18 16.51 -6.05
N PHE A 43 1.06 15.33 -6.66
CA PHE A 43 0.95 14.05 -5.95
C PHE A 43 2.12 13.12 -6.29
N ILE A 44 2.46 12.22 -5.38
CA ILE A 44 3.48 11.19 -5.56
C ILE A 44 2.89 9.84 -5.25
N THR A 45 2.97 8.92 -6.22
CA THR A 45 2.61 7.50 -6.03
C THR A 45 3.86 6.64 -5.93
N ALA A 46 3.76 5.50 -5.23
CA ALA A 46 4.83 4.53 -5.14
C ALA A 46 4.38 3.13 -5.58
N GLU A 47 5.28 2.43 -6.24
CA GLU A 47 5.21 1.02 -6.63
C GLU A 47 6.58 0.35 -6.38
N ASP A 48 6.69 -0.96 -6.52
CA ASP A 48 7.93 -1.72 -6.36
C ASP A 48 8.22 -2.67 -7.52
N ALA A 49 9.53 -2.80 -7.83
CA ALA A 49 10.09 -3.91 -8.62
C ALA A 49 10.69 -4.95 -7.65
N PRO A 50 9.99 -6.04 -7.37
CA PRO A 50 10.24 -6.87 -6.20
C PRO A 50 11.47 -7.77 -6.32
N LEU A 51 12.10 -8.10 -5.18
CA LEU A 51 13.16 -9.09 -5.06
C LEU A 51 12.59 -10.43 -4.53
N PRO A 52 12.85 -11.57 -5.20
CA PRO A 52 12.28 -12.88 -4.87
C PRO A 52 12.39 -13.33 -3.42
N SER A 53 13.53 -13.14 -2.79
CA SER A 53 13.78 -13.59 -1.41
C SER A 53 13.27 -12.61 -0.34
N VAL A 54 12.86 -11.40 -0.70
CA VAL A 54 12.35 -10.39 0.23
C VAL A 54 10.84 -10.54 0.35
N LEU A 55 10.37 -10.71 1.57
CA LEU A 55 8.96 -10.92 1.92
C LEU A 55 8.28 -9.62 2.36
N ALA A 56 9.03 -8.75 3.05
CA ALA A 56 8.65 -7.39 3.39
C ALA A 56 9.88 -6.49 3.37
N PHE A 57 9.75 -5.26 2.91
CA PHE A 57 10.80 -4.24 2.93
C PHE A 57 10.22 -2.92 3.39
N ASN A 58 10.36 -2.66 4.66
CA ASN A 58 9.89 -1.44 5.29
C ASN A 58 11.01 -0.41 5.30
N VAL A 59 10.71 0.77 4.79
CA VAL A 59 11.58 1.93 4.87
C VAL A 59 10.78 3.18 5.21
N THR A 60 11.31 4.03 6.07
CA THR A 60 10.72 5.32 6.38
C THR A 60 11.25 6.38 5.42
N ILE A 61 10.35 7.00 4.66
CA ILE A 61 10.62 8.18 3.86
C ILE A 61 10.37 9.39 4.74
N ASN A 62 11.44 10.06 5.18
CA ASN A 62 11.34 11.22 6.08
C ASN A 62 10.90 12.48 5.35
N SER A 63 11.35 12.63 4.10
CA SER A 63 10.96 13.75 3.23
C SER A 63 11.23 13.44 1.77
N ILE A 64 10.47 14.12 0.89
CA ILE A 64 10.72 14.17 -0.56
C ILE A 64 10.78 15.64 -0.96
N THR A 65 11.87 16.03 -1.63
CA THR A 65 12.09 17.38 -2.10
C THR A 65 12.23 17.39 -3.62
N LEU A 66 11.42 18.17 -4.30
CA LEU A 66 11.53 18.41 -5.75
C LEU A 66 12.54 19.53 -6.01
N ASN A 67 13.44 19.32 -6.96
CA ASN A 67 14.51 20.26 -7.26
C ASN A 67 14.44 20.72 -8.72
N ASN A 68 14.71 21.99 -8.90
CA ASN A 68 15.02 22.58 -10.20
C ASN A 68 16.38 23.31 -10.15
N SER A 69 16.75 24.05 -11.20
CA SER A 69 18.04 24.74 -11.28
C SER A 69 18.26 25.82 -10.22
N SER A 70 17.22 26.30 -9.55
CA SER A 70 17.29 27.47 -8.66
C SER A 70 16.63 27.26 -7.30
N THR A 71 15.74 26.29 -7.17
CA THR A 71 14.95 26.08 -5.94
C THR A 71 14.76 24.60 -5.62
N SER A 72 14.57 24.33 -4.34
CA SER A 72 14.15 23.02 -3.81
C SER A 72 12.89 23.21 -3.01
N VAL A 73 11.88 22.34 -3.23
CA VAL A 73 10.56 22.46 -2.59
C VAL A 73 10.17 21.10 -2.01
N THR A 74 9.74 21.09 -0.75
CA THR A 74 9.29 19.88 -0.08
C THR A 74 7.92 19.45 -0.61
N ALA A 75 7.86 18.24 -1.16
CA ALA A 75 6.62 17.59 -1.61
C ALA A 75 6.04 16.64 -0.54
N LEU A 76 6.89 16.00 0.27
CA LEU A 76 6.50 15.21 1.44
C LEU A 76 7.22 15.79 2.66
N SER A 77 6.47 16.31 3.63
CA SER A 77 7.00 16.89 4.86
C SER A 77 6.83 16.00 6.09
N GLU A 78 5.96 15.02 6.02
CA GLU A 78 5.67 14.09 7.13
C GLU A 78 6.25 12.71 6.82
N ALA A 79 6.98 12.14 7.78
CA ALA A 79 7.59 10.83 7.63
C ALA A 79 6.52 9.75 7.40
N THR A 80 6.73 8.89 6.41
CA THR A 80 5.84 7.79 6.06
C THR A 80 6.63 6.50 5.92
N THR A 81 6.24 5.46 6.63
CA THR A 81 6.82 4.11 6.47
C THR A 81 6.04 3.33 5.41
N VAL A 82 6.77 2.72 4.50
CA VAL A 82 6.22 1.97 3.36
C VAL A 82 6.85 0.58 3.32
N ASP A 83 6.01 -0.45 3.19
CA ASP A 83 6.45 -1.79 2.79
C ASP A 83 6.45 -1.87 1.25
N PHE A 84 7.62 -1.66 0.64
CA PHE A 84 7.73 -1.70 -0.81
C PHE A 84 7.51 -3.10 -1.38
N ALA A 85 7.95 -4.16 -0.70
CA ALA A 85 7.76 -5.53 -1.20
C ALA A 85 6.26 -5.91 -1.36
N ARG A 86 5.37 -5.18 -0.71
CA ARG A 86 3.91 -5.31 -0.86
C ARG A 86 3.38 -4.67 -2.14
N LEU A 87 4.08 -3.67 -2.68
CA LEU A 87 3.59 -2.80 -3.74
C LEU A 87 3.74 -3.38 -5.15
N LEU A 88 3.98 -4.68 -5.29
CA LEU A 88 3.97 -5.33 -6.61
C LEU A 88 2.60 -5.19 -7.28
N GLY A 89 2.53 -4.31 -8.28
CA GLY A 89 1.30 -3.98 -8.98
C GLY A 89 0.26 -3.22 -8.17
N LEU A 90 0.63 -2.75 -6.98
CA LEU A 90 -0.17 -1.87 -6.14
C LEU A 90 0.48 -0.49 -6.10
N ARG A 91 -0.32 0.55 -6.13
CA ARG A 91 0.14 1.92 -6.06
C ARG A 91 -0.48 2.63 -4.86
N THR A 92 0.37 3.11 -3.98
CA THR A 92 -0.07 3.90 -2.83
C THR A 92 0.25 5.37 -3.03
N LEU A 93 -0.59 6.25 -2.47
CA LEU A 93 -0.31 7.68 -2.43
C LEU A 93 0.71 7.96 -1.32
N LEU A 94 1.90 8.45 -1.68
CA LEU A 94 2.91 8.87 -0.70
C LEU A 94 2.67 10.28 -0.22
N ALA A 95 2.47 11.20 -1.15
CA ALA A 95 2.39 12.63 -0.87
C ALA A 95 1.37 13.33 -1.75
N PHE A 96 0.78 14.37 -1.21
CA PHE A 96 0.06 15.41 -1.94
C PHE A 96 0.46 16.76 -1.34
N ASN A 97 0.88 17.71 -2.19
CA ASN A 97 1.23 19.04 -1.74
C ASN A 97 1.06 20.07 -2.87
N SER A 98 0.94 21.34 -2.49
CA SER A 98 1.03 22.45 -3.44
C SER A 98 2.48 22.88 -3.56
N VAL A 99 3.00 22.93 -4.78
CA VAL A 99 4.37 23.36 -5.06
C VAL A 99 4.37 24.51 -6.10
N PRO A 100 5.38 25.38 -6.10
CA PRO A 100 5.47 26.44 -7.09
C PRO A 100 5.43 25.92 -8.52
N ALA A 101 4.71 26.63 -9.40
CA ALA A 101 4.71 26.31 -10.82
C ALA A 101 6.13 26.44 -11.39
N GLY A 102 6.53 25.44 -12.18
CA GLY A 102 7.89 25.37 -12.71
C GLY A 102 8.24 24.00 -13.27
N THR A 103 9.47 23.86 -13.72
CA THR A 103 10.01 22.61 -14.26
C THR A 103 11.00 22.03 -13.25
N TYR A 104 10.71 20.83 -12.76
CA TYR A 104 11.54 20.07 -11.81
C TYR A 104 12.29 18.97 -12.55
N THR A 105 13.58 18.84 -12.27
CA THR A 105 14.49 17.92 -12.98
C THR A 105 15.00 16.79 -12.13
N SER A 106 14.80 16.85 -10.82
CA SER A 106 15.16 15.77 -9.88
C SER A 106 14.29 15.81 -8.63
N ALA A 107 14.32 14.69 -7.88
CA ALA A 107 13.80 14.64 -6.53
C ALA A 107 14.84 14.06 -5.58
N THR A 108 14.85 14.57 -4.34
CA THR A 108 15.72 14.10 -3.26
C THR A 108 14.88 13.44 -2.18
N PHE A 109 15.24 12.22 -1.83
CA PHE A 109 14.60 11.38 -0.82
C PHE A 109 15.49 11.31 0.42
N SER A 110 14.95 11.59 1.59
CA SER A 110 15.58 11.27 2.86
C SER A 110 14.95 9.99 3.41
N LEU A 111 15.73 8.93 3.56
CA LEU A 111 15.30 7.59 3.94
C LEU A 111 15.91 7.18 5.28
N SER A 112 15.16 6.38 6.06
CA SER A 112 15.65 5.84 7.33
C SER A 112 15.04 4.48 7.67
N ASN A 113 15.69 3.78 8.61
CA ASN A 113 15.19 2.58 9.26
C ASN A 113 14.73 1.47 8.30
N PRO A 114 15.58 0.99 7.37
CA PRO A 114 15.20 -0.13 6.52
C PRO A 114 15.09 -1.41 7.36
N VAL A 115 13.95 -2.11 7.25
CA VAL A 115 13.72 -3.42 7.87
C VAL A 115 13.38 -4.41 6.77
N ILE A 116 14.11 -5.50 6.70
CA ILE A 116 13.96 -6.52 5.65
C ILE A 116 13.52 -7.82 6.29
N SER A 117 12.33 -8.32 5.92
CA SER A 117 11.94 -9.68 6.19
C SER A 117 12.17 -10.53 4.94
N TYR A 118 12.82 -11.65 5.10
CA TYR A 118 13.30 -12.45 3.99
C TYR A 118 13.13 -13.95 4.25
N LEU A 119 13.19 -14.72 3.19
CA LEU A 119 13.21 -16.17 3.26
C LEU A 119 14.60 -16.64 3.68
N ASP A 120 14.71 -17.19 4.88
CA ASP A 120 15.95 -17.73 5.43
C ASP A 120 16.14 -19.17 4.95
N LEU A 121 17.00 -19.33 3.94
CA LEU A 121 17.33 -20.61 3.33
C LEU A 121 18.34 -21.43 4.16
N SER A 122 18.90 -20.86 5.21
CA SER A 122 19.81 -21.59 6.13
C SER A 122 19.06 -22.55 7.05
N GLN A 123 17.74 -22.39 7.17
CA GLN A 123 16.86 -23.23 7.94
C GLN A 123 16.27 -24.39 7.11
N THR A 124 15.95 -25.50 7.75
CA THR A 124 15.28 -26.66 7.12
C THR A 124 14.09 -27.11 7.96
N PRO A 125 12.83 -26.89 7.51
CA PRO A 125 12.45 -26.17 6.31
C PRO A 125 12.82 -24.68 6.37
N PRO A 126 12.91 -23.99 5.22
CA PRO A 126 13.16 -22.55 5.17
C PRO A 126 12.21 -21.76 6.06
N GLY A 127 12.75 -20.82 6.83
CA GLY A 127 11.98 -19.98 7.74
C GLY A 127 11.88 -18.53 7.25
N VAL A 128 11.32 -17.67 8.08
CA VAL A 128 11.33 -16.23 7.89
C VAL A 128 12.39 -15.62 8.80
N GLY A 129 13.37 -14.96 8.18
CA GLY A 129 14.34 -14.12 8.86
C GLY A 129 13.94 -12.64 8.78
N THR A 130 14.34 -11.87 9.78
CA THR A 130 14.18 -10.41 9.77
C THR A 130 15.48 -9.75 10.22
N ILE A 131 15.88 -8.71 9.50
CA ILE A 131 17.09 -7.95 9.78
C ILE A 131 16.81 -6.45 9.73
N ASN A 132 17.29 -5.71 10.74
CA ASN A 132 17.39 -4.27 10.69
C ASN A 132 18.51 -3.92 9.70
N GLY A 133 18.13 -3.40 8.54
CA GLY A 133 19.06 -3.09 7.48
C GLY A 133 19.82 -1.79 7.72
N SER A 134 20.74 -1.51 6.82
CA SER A 134 21.48 -0.25 6.76
C SER A 134 21.73 0.15 5.32
N PHE A 135 21.76 1.45 5.07
CA PHE A 135 22.06 1.99 3.75
C PHE A 135 23.57 2.10 3.55
N THR A 136 24.02 1.85 2.32
CA THR A 136 25.40 2.14 1.92
C THR A 136 25.59 3.65 1.82
N ALA A 137 26.54 4.19 2.57
CA ALA A 137 26.96 5.58 2.47
C ALA A 137 28.08 5.73 1.42
N PRO A 138 28.37 6.96 0.92
CA PRO A 138 29.36 7.21 -0.13
C PRO A 138 30.78 6.68 0.15
N ASN A 139 31.12 6.44 1.41
CA ASN A 139 32.42 5.94 1.85
C ASN A 139 32.45 4.43 2.08
N ASN A 140 31.49 3.67 1.54
CA ASN A 140 31.28 2.25 1.82
C ASN A 140 31.06 1.93 3.31
N THR A 141 30.70 2.92 4.11
CA THR A 141 30.18 2.71 5.47
C THR A 141 28.69 2.47 5.41
N THR A 142 28.13 1.87 6.45
CA THR A 142 26.69 1.67 6.55
C THR A 142 26.08 2.66 7.54
N SER A 143 24.85 3.10 7.26
CA SER A 143 24.09 4.04 8.09
C SER A 143 22.63 3.65 8.13
N PRO A 144 21.91 3.86 9.26
CA PRO A 144 20.46 3.66 9.31
C PRO A 144 19.69 4.71 8.50
N THR A 145 20.37 5.75 8.00
CA THR A 145 19.79 6.85 7.22
C THR A 145 20.57 7.11 5.95
N THR A 146 19.90 7.57 4.91
CA THR A 146 20.56 8.01 3.67
C THR A 146 19.75 9.11 2.98
N THR A 147 20.43 9.83 2.07
CA THR A 147 19.78 10.79 1.17
C THR A 147 20.14 10.42 -0.26
N VAL A 148 19.12 10.25 -1.10
CA VAL A 148 19.25 9.88 -2.51
C VAL A 148 18.65 10.95 -3.37
N THR A 149 19.41 11.47 -4.33
CA THR A 149 18.90 12.39 -5.36
C THR A 149 18.80 11.66 -6.68
N VAL A 150 17.59 11.63 -7.24
CA VAL A 150 17.26 10.95 -8.49
C VAL A 150 16.91 11.99 -9.56
N SER A 151 17.60 11.92 -10.69
CA SER A 151 17.30 12.77 -11.84
C SER A 151 16.12 12.23 -12.62
N LEU A 152 15.21 13.09 -13.03
CA LEU A 152 14.10 12.75 -13.91
C LEU A 152 14.58 12.66 -15.36
N LYS A 153 14.34 11.52 -16.02
CA LYS A 153 14.62 11.35 -17.46
C LYS A 153 13.82 12.34 -18.31
N THR A 154 12.57 12.60 -17.92
CA THR A 154 11.71 13.64 -18.46
C THR A 154 11.40 14.61 -17.33
N PRO A 155 11.66 15.92 -17.47
CA PRO A 155 11.34 16.89 -16.43
C PRO A 155 9.84 16.91 -16.11
N MET A 156 9.50 17.06 -14.82
CA MET A 156 8.14 17.25 -14.36
C MET A 156 7.77 18.72 -14.49
N VAL A 157 6.67 19.01 -15.17
CA VAL A 157 6.15 20.38 -15.32
C VAL A 157 4.94 20.56 -14.42
N VAL A 158 5.07 21.44 -13.44
CA VAL A 158 3.97 21.89 -12.58
C VAL A 158 3.40 23.18 -13.13
N THR A 159 2.14 23.14 -13.53
CA THR A 159 1.41 24.33 -14.03
C THR A 159 0.62 24.99 -12.91
N ALA A 160 0.45 26.30 -12.98
CA ALA A 160 -0.38 27.03 -12.03
C ALA A 160 -1.81 26.49 -12.01
N ASN A 161 -2.33 26.19 -10.82
CA ASN A 161 -3.65 25.61 -10.58
C ASN A 161 -3.90 24.26 -11.30
N GLY A 162 -2.84 23.62 -11.82
CA GLY A 162 -2.90 22.30 -12.44
C GLY A 162 -2.51 21.20 -11.47
N LEU A 163 -2.87 19.96 -11.79
CA LEU A 163 -2.44 18.76 -11.09
C LEU A 163 -1.34 18.07 -11.90
N SER A 164 -0.24 17.75 -11.21
CA SER A 164 0.91 17.05 -11.78
C SER A 164 1.28 15.89 -10.84
N GLY A 165 1.64 14.75 -11.41
CA GLY A 165 2.02 13.56 -10.64
C GLY A 165 3.48 13.17 -10.84
N LEU A 166 4.03 12.48 -9.85
CA LEU A 166 5.31 11.80 -9.93
C LEU A 166 5.10 10.34 -9.48
N HIS A 167 5.46 9.41 -10.34
CA HIS A 167 5.48 7.99 -9.98
C HIS A 167 6.90 7.60 -9.57
N MET A 168 7.00 6.91 -8.45
CA MET A 168 8.23 6.39 -7.88
C MET A 168 8.18 4.86 -7.86
N GLU A 169 9.19 4.25 -8.45
CA GLU A 169 9.43 2.81 -8.37
C GLU A 169 10.70 2.56 -7.55
N PHE A 170 10.60 1.78 -6.48
CA PHE A 170 11.75 1.36 -5.68
C PHE A 170 12.19 -0.03 -6.13
N ASP A 171 13.31 -0.13 -6.86
CA ASP A 171 13.80 -1.42 -7.37
C ASP A 171 14.50 -2.22 -6.27
N LEU A 172 13.78 -3.13 -5.62
CA LEU A 172 14.34 -3.99 -4.58
C LEU A 172 15.42 -4.94 -5.09
N ARG A 173 15.34 -5.40 -6.34
CA ARG A 173 16.33 -6.31 -6.94
C ARG A 173 17.70 -5.66 -7.04
N GLN A 174 17.73 -4.37 -7.36
CA GLN A 174 18.96 -3.61 -7.49
C GLN A 174 19.39 -2.97 -6.16
N SER A 175 18.43 -2.78 -5.23
CA SER A 175 18.68 -2.09 -3.96
C SER A 175 19.19 -2.98 -2.85
N VAL A 176 18.63 -4.18 -2.69
CA VAL A 176 18.97 -5.09 -1.58
C VAL A 176 20.14 -5.98 -1.96
N GLN A 177 21.22 -5.92 -1.17
CA GLN A 177 22.40 -6.72 -1.42
C GLN A 177 22.20 -8.17 -0.94
N LEU A 178 22.52 -9.11 -1.83
CA LEU A 178 22.59 -10.54 -1.53
C LEU A 178 24.06 -10.96 -1.40
N ASP A 179 24.32 -11.97 -0.59
CA ASP A 179 25.63 -12.65 -0.54
C ASP A 179 25.77 -13.69 -1.69
N ASN A 180 26.90 -14.36 -1.73
CA ASN A 180 27.20 -15.38 -2.75
C ASN A 180 26.28 -16.61 -2.69
N ALA A 181 25.59 -16.82 -1.57
CA ALA A 181 24.59 -17.88 -1.38
C ALA A 181 23.17 -17.41 -1.71
N GLY A 182 23.00 -16.15 -2.12
CA GLY A 182 21.70 -15.54 -2.40
C GLY A 182 20.93 -15.11 -1.15
N GLN A 183 21.59 -15.04 0.01
CA GLN A 183 20.97 -14.58 1.25
C GLN A 183 21.02 -13.05 1.35
N VAL A 184 20.01 -12.47 1.99
CA VAL A 184 19.93 -11.04 2.27
C VAL A 184 20.98 -10.65 3.30
N THR A 185 21.84 -9.66 2.95
CA THR A 185 22.92 -9.19 3.83
C THR A 185 22.48 -8.10 4.81
N GLY A 186 21.32 -7.49 4.60
CA GLY A 186 20.87 -6.32 5.34
C GLY A 186 21.41 -4.99 4.80
N VAL A 187 22.26 -5.02 3.78
CA VAL A 187 22.79 -3.80 3.16
C VAL A 187 21.86 -3.37 2.01
N VAL A 188 21.51 -2.09 2.00
CA VAL A 188 20.60 -1.48 1.01
C VAL A 188 21.29 -0.33 0.30
N ASN A 189 21.34 -0.38 -1.02
CA ASN A 189 21.78 0.71 -1.89
C ASN A 189 20.57 1.18 -2.72
N PRO A 190 19.81 2.20 -2.29
CA PRO A 190 18.54 2.53 -2.89
C PRO A 190 18.64 2.84 -4.38
N GLN A 191 17.93 2.08 -5.20
CA GLN A 191 17.74 2.32 -6.62
C GLN A 191 16.28 2.71 -6.82
N ILE A 192 16.08 3.97 -7.21
CA ILE A 192 14.75 4.57 -7.37
C ILE A 192 14.65 5.08 -8.80
N ASP A 193 13.63 4.65 -9.53
CA ASP A 193 13.24 5.26 -10.81
C ASP A 193 12.09 6.23 -10.59
N LEU A 194 12.12 7.35 -11.31
CA LEU A 194 11.13 8.40 -11.22
C LEU A 194 10.64 8.80 -12.60
N ARG A 195 9.33 8.93 -12.72
CA ARG A 195 8.70 9.41 -13.95
C ARG A 195 7.53 10.35 -13.65
N PRO A 196 7.40 11.45 -14.40
CA PRO A 196 6.19 12.27 -14.38
C PRO A 196 5.00 11.43 -14.86
N VAL A 197 3.85 11.63 -14.21
CA VAL A 197 2.58 11.02 -14.61
C VAL A 197 1.48 12.06 -14.65
N PHE A 198 0.51 11.86 -15.54
CA PHE A 198 -0.68 12.70 -15.61
C PHE A 198 -1.84 12.00 -14.89
N PRO A 199 -2.83 12.73 -14.37
CA PRO A 199 -3.93 12.17 -13.58
C PRO A 199 -4.73 11.04 -14.24
N LYS A 200 -4.66 10.94 -15.58
CA LYS A 200 -5.35 9.89 -16.36
C LYS A 200 -4.48 8.68 -16.69
N ASP A 201 -3.19 8.75 -16.39
CA ASP A 201 -2.29 7.62 -16.62
C ASP A 201 -2.59 6.51 -15.62
N ASP A 202 -2.43 5.26 -16.04
CA ASP A 202 -2.61 4.11 -15.14
C ASP A 202 -1.72 4.20 -13.90
N ASP A 203 -0.51 4.73 -14.07
CA ASP A 203 0.47 4.88 -12.96
C ASP A 203 0.15 6.02 -11.99
N ALA A 204 -0.81 6.89 -12.35
CA ALA A 204 -1.36 7.92 -11.47
C ALA A 204 -2.51 7.40 -10.59
N GLN A 205 -3.06 6.22 -10.92
CA GLN A 205 -4.15 5.62 -10.16
C GLN A 205 -3.62 5.06 -8.84
N ILE A 206 -4.37 5.32 -7.79
CA ILE A 206 -4.16 4.74 -6.47
C ILE A 206 -4.95 3.44 -6.41
N THR A 207 -4.32 2.37 -5.95
CA THR A 207 -4.93 1.03 -5.84
C THR A 207 -4.81 0.43 -4.44
N ASP A 208 -4.39 1.21 -3.44
CA ASP A 208 -4.23 0.75 -2.07
C ASP A 208 -4.09 1.94 -1.10
N LEU A 209 -5.16 2.74 -0.99
CA LEU A 209 -5.22 3.83 -0.01
C LEU A 209 -6.06 3.40 1.18
N ARG A 210 -5.45 3.28 2.37
CA ARG A 210 -6.14 2.87 3.59
C ARG A 210 -6.13 3.91 4.68
N GLY A 211 -7.19 3.87 5.49
CA GLY A 211 -7.28 4.69 6.70
C GLY A 211 -8.50 4.36 7.55
N GLY A 212 -8.47 4.81 8.79
CA GLY A 212 -9.63 4.79 9.68
C GLY A 212 -10.67 5.80 9.22
N LEU A 213 -11.94 5.41 9.15
CA LEU A 213 -13.05 6.32 8.82
C LEU A 213 -13.23 7.36 9.92
N VAL A 214 -13.14 8.64 9.56
CA VAL A 214 -13.30 9.77 10.48
C VAL A 214 -14.72 10.32 10.44
N SER A 215 -15.23 10.58 9.24
CA SER A 215 -16.57 11.18 9.05
C SER A 215 -17.14 10.85 7.68
N VAL A 216 -18.46 10.90 7.57
CA VAL A 216 -19.20 10.69 6.32
C VAL A 216 -20.08 11.91 6.05
N ASN A 217 -19.99 12.45 4.84
CA ASN A 217 -20.81 13.55 4.34
C ASN A 217 -21.67 13.07 3.16
N VAL A 218 -22.84 12.51 3.46
CA VAL A 218 -23.75 11.95 2.43
C VAL A 218 -24.23 13.04 1.47
N ALA A 219 -24.52 14.26 1.97
CA ALA A 219 -24.98 15.37 1.14
C ALA A 219 -23.90 15.88 0.18
N GLY A 220 -22.63 15.81 0.57
CA GLY A 220 -21.47 16.20 -0.24
C GLY A 220 -20.89 15.06 -1.07
N ASN A 221 -21.46 13.84 -1.01
CA ASN A 221 -20.92 12.64 -1.65
C ASN A 221 -19.45 12.39 -1.32
N SER A 222 -19.07 12.51 -0.05
CA SER A 222 -17.70 12.32 0.39
C SER A 222 -17.59 11.73 1.79
N PHE A 223 -16.43 11.22 2.11
CA PHE A 223 -16.04 10.83 3.46
C PHE A 223 -14.56 11.14 3.72
N VAL A 224 -14.14 11.10 4.97
CA VAL A 224 -12.76 11.37 5.36
C VAL A 224 -12.17 10.12 5.99
N ILE A 225 -10.99 9.74 5.53
CA ILE A 225 -10.17 8.72 6.16
C ILE A 225 -8.94 9.37 6.79
N GLN A 226 -8.48 8.80 7.89
CA GLN A 226 -7.23 9.17 8.55
C GLN A 226 -6.21 8.06 8.34
N ARG A 227 -5.06 8.40 7.77
CA ARG A 227 -3.90 7.50 7.63
C ARG A 227 -3.14 7.37 8.95
N LEU A 228 -2.20 6.42 9.00
CA LEU A 228 -1.20 6.39 10.06
C LEU A 228 -0.54 7.77 10.18
N HIS A 229 -0.20 8.17 11.41
CA HIS A 229 0.36 9.49 11.75
C HIS A 229 -0.61 10.69 11.59
N GLY A 230 -1.92 10.42 11.47
CA GLY A 230 -2.95 11.45 11.61
C GLY A 230 -3.33 12.21 10.35
N HIS A 231 -2.65 11.99 9.23
CA HIS A 231 -2.98 12.66 7.97
C HIS A 231 -4.37 12.26 7.47
N GLN A 232 -5.23 13.24 7.20
CA GLN A 232 -6.59 13.02 6.71
C GLN A 232 -6.67 13.27 5.21
N ILE A 233 -7.44 12.42 4.54
CA ILE A 233 -7.70 12.52 3.10
C ILE A 233 -9.21 12.50 2.89
N THR A 234 -9.71 13.46 2.12
CA THR A 234 -11.09 13.47 1.66
C THR A 234 -11.23 12.51 0.48
N ILE A 235 -12.23 11.65 0.55
CA ILE A 235 -12.57 10.71 -0.51
C ILE A 235 -13.92 11.13 -1.08
N ASP A 236 -13.93 11.47 -2.35
CA ASP A 236 -15.14 11.76 -3.11
C ASP A 236 -15.66 10.50 -3.76
N VAL A 237 -16.97 10.37 -3.84
CA VAL A 237 -17.64 9.25 -4.49
C VAL A 237 -18.67 9.74 -5.50
N ASN A 238 -18.97 8.91 -6.49
CA ASN A 238 -19.99 9.21 -7.48
C ASN A 238 -20.80 7.94 -7.83
N SER A 239 -21.68 8.03 -8.82
CA SER A 239 -22.52 6.92 -9.25
C SER A 239 -21.77 5.72 -9.83
N SER A 240 -20.49 5.91 -10.20
CA SER A 240 -19.63 4.84 -10.73
C SER A 240 -18.78 4.19 -9.64
N THR A 241 -18.77 4.73 -8.41
CA THR A 241 -18.03 4.15 -7.29
C THR A 241 -18.65 2.82 -6.87
N THR A 242 -17.84 1.77 -6.82
CA THR A 242 -18.25 0.45 -6.34
C THR A 242 -17.98 0.29 -4.85
N TYR A 243 -18.78 -0.56 -4.17
CA TYR A 243 -18.67 -0.77 -2.72
C TYR A 243 -18.53 -2.25 -2.40
N SER A 244 -17.68 -2.57 -1.41
CA SER A 244 -17.52 -3.91 -0.83
C SER A 244 -17.52 -3.83 0.69
N GLY A 245 -18.14 -4.82 1.36
CA GLY A 245 -18.34 -4.79 2.82
C GLY A 245 -19.33 -3.73 3.31
N THR A 246 -19.91 -2.98 2.37
CA THR A 246 -20.98 -1.99 2.55
C THR A 246 -21.74 -1.83 1.24
N THR A 247 -22.90 -1.18 1.25
CA THR A 247 -23.74 -1.05 0.04
C THR A 247 -23.69 0.36 -0.56
N SER A 248 -23.29 1.36 0.20
CA SER A 248 -23.29 2.76 -0.24
C SER A 248 -22.56 3.65 0.77
N LEU A 249 -22.32 4.90 0.37
CA LEU A 249 -21.79 5.93 1.25
C LEU A 249 -22.61 6.10 2.55
N SER A 250 -23.95 6.06 2.46
CA SER A 250 -24.83 6.28 3.61
C SER A 250 -24.80 5.14 4.65
N THR A 251 -24.26 3.99 4.29
CA THR A 251 -24.12 2.83 5.20
C THR A 251 -22.75 2.72 5.83
N LEU A 252 -21.80 3.60 5.48
CA LEU A 252 -20.51 3.70 6.17
C LEU A 252 -20.71 4.22 7.59
N THR A 253 -20.14 3.54 8.57
CA THR A 253 -20.21 3.91 10.00
C THR A 253 -18.85 3.82 10.66
N THR A 254 -18.61 4.68 11.63
CA THR A 254 -17.43 4.61 12.50
C THR A 254 -17.70 3.70 13.73
N PRO A 255 -16.70 2.96 14.23
CA PRO A 255 -15.36 2.83 13.67
C PRO A 255 -15.35 1.89 12.45
N ALA A 256 -14.51 2.20 11.47
CA ALA A 256 -14.22 1.30 10.35
C ALA A 256 -12.82 1.61 9.80
N VAL A 257 -12.18 0.62 9.20
CA VAL A 257 -11.01 0.81 8.34
C VAL A 257 -11.45 0.63 6.90
N ILE A 258 -11.17 1.62 6.08
CA ILE A 258 -11.58 1.70 4.69
C ILE A 258 -10.35 1.61 3.79
N GLU A 259 -10.48 0.85 2.71
CA GLU A 259 -9.54 0.86 1.58
C GLU A 259 -10.22 1.48 0.35
N VAL A 260 -9.47 2.28 -0.38
CA VAL A 260 -9.96 3.04 -1.53
C VAL A 260 -9.02 2.85 -2.70
N ASP A 261 -9.60 2.50 -3.87
CA ASP A 261 -8.94 2.70 -5.16
C ASP A 261 -9.52 3.95 -5.82
N GLY A 262 -8.69 4.74 -6.50
CA GLY A 262 -9.20 5.97 -7.12
C GLY A 262 -8.13 6.83 -7.75
N THR A 263 -8.51 8.07 -8.08
CA THR A 263 -7.63 9.07 -8.69
C THR A 263 -7.57 10.34 -7.87
N VAL A 264 -6.38 10.90 -7.73
CA VAL A 264 -6.17 12.19 -7.04
C VAL A 264 -6.81 13.31 -7.84
N GLN A 265 -7.49 14.23 -7.14
CA GLN A 265 -8.11 15.42 -7.70
C GLN A 265 -7.24 16.66 -7.44
N ASN A 266 -7.56 17.77 -8.13
CA ASN A 266 -6.80 19.02 -8.05
C ASN A 266 -6.76 19.64 -6.63
N ASP A 267 -7.75 19.35 -5.82
CA ASP A 267 -7.88 19.86 -4.45
C ASP A 267 -7.24 18.93 -3.40
N GLY A 268 -6.70 17.78 -3.84
CA GLY A 268 -6.09 16.79 -2.98
C GLY A 268 -7.04 15.71 -2.47
N SER A 269 -8.32 15.80 -2.82
CA SER A 269 -9.24 14.69 -2.60
C SER A 269 -8.91 13.51 -3.52
N VAL A 270 -9.44 12.34 -3.21
CA VAL A 270 -9.35 11.15 -4.07
C VAL A 270 -10.77 10.80 -4.53
N LEU A 271 -11.00 10.82 -5.85
CA LEU A 271 -12.23 10.30 -6.42
C LEU A 271 -12.16 8.77 -6.46
N ALA A 272 -12.96 8.13 -5.62
CA ALA A 272 -12.97 6.68 -5.49
C ALA A 272 -13.61 6.00 -6.71
N SER A 273 -12.90 5.04 -7.29
CA SER A 273 -13.47 4.03 -8.19
C SER A 273 -14.06 2.87 -7.38
N SER A 274 -13.45 2.56 -6.23
CA SER A 274 -13.94 1.54 -5.31
C SER A 274 -13.70 1.93 -3.85
N VAL A 275 -14.60 1.46 -2.98
CA VAL A 275 -14.57 1.64 -1.53
C VAL A 275 -14.81 0.29 -0.88
N GLU A 276 -13.88 -0.16 -0.06
CA GLU A 276 -13.99 -1.41 0.68
C GLU A 276 -13.92 -1.17 2.19
N VAL A 277 -14.88 -1.73 2.93
CA VAL A 277 -14.80 -1.82 4.39
C VAL A 277 -13.97 -3.04 4.77
N VAL A 278 -12.69 -2.82 5.10
CA VAL A 278 -11.77 -3.87 5.52
C VAL A 278 -12.22 -4.48 6.85
N THR A 279 -12.64 -3.62 7.78
CA THR A 279 -13.23 -4.02 9.07
C THR A 279 -14.12 -2.91 9.61
N THR A 280 -15.15 -3.30 10.36
CA THR A 280 -15.99 -2.40 11.16
C THR A 280 -15.43 -2.20 12.59
N HIS A 281 -14.21 -2.65 12.85
CA HIS A 281 -13.51 -2.50 14.11
C HIS A 281 -12.38 -1.49 13.96
N SER A 282 -11.92 -0.94 15.09
CA SER A 282 -10.88 0.09 15.13
C SER A 282 -9.47 -0.43 14.86
N ASN A 283 -9.27 -1.74 14.89
CA ASN A 283 -7.94 -2.34 14.75
C ASN A 283 -7.94 -3.38 13.64
N PHE A 284 -6.87 -3.42 12.87
CA PHE A 284 -6.61 -4.50 11.93
C PHE A 284 -5.12 -4.77 11.78
N VAL A 285 -4.81 -5.98 11.34
CA VAL A 285 -3.49 -6.38 10.84
C VAL A 285 -3.65 -7.05 9.49
N SER A 286 -2.78 -6.75 8.55
CA SER A 286 -2.75 -7.40 7.24
C SER A 286 -1.37 -7.96 6.97
N GLY A 287 -1.34 -9.14 6.35
CA GLY A 287 -0.07 -9.80 6.05
C GLY A 287 -0.25 -11.06 5.24
N ARG A 288 0.87 -11.74 5.01
CA ARG A 288 0.90 -13.01 4.29
C ARG A 288 0.93 -14.17 5.29
N ILE A 289 0.07 -15.16 5.10
CA ILE A 289 0.07 -16.38 5.91
C ILE A 289 1.37 -17.16 5.65
N VAL A 290 2.15 -17.39 6.68
CA VAL A 290 3.38 -18.20 6.64
C VAL A 290 3.20 -19.53 7.35
N ALA A 291 2.19 -19.67 8.22
CA ALA A 291 1.79 -20.94 8.82
C ALA A 291 0.30 -20.96 9.17
N VAL A 292 -0.30 -22.14 9.13
CA VAL A 292 -1.67 -22.40 9.57
C VAL A 292 -1.70 -23.63 10.52
N ASN A 293 -2.60 -23.61 11.50
CA ASN A 293 -2.78 -24.75 12.40
C ASN A 293 -4.28 -24.95 12.72
N PRO A 294 -4.85 -26.17 12.52
CA PRO A 294 -4.21 -27.30 11.87
C PRO A 294 -3.96 -27.10 10.39
N THR A 295 -3.09 -27.89 9.78
CA THR A 295 -2.80 -27.85 8.34
C THR A 295 -3.88 -28.50 7.47
N SER A 296 -4.83 -29.20 8.11
CA SER A 296 -6.01 -29.80 7.47
C SER A 296 -7.27 -29.52 8.27
N GLY A 297 -8.39 -29.31 7.57
CA GLY A 297 -9.66 -28.92 8.17
C GLY A 297 -9.72 -27.41 8.51
N PRO A 298 -10.68 -26.98 9.33
CA PRO A 298 -10.83 -25.58 9.73
C PRO A 298 -9.60 -25.10 10.52
N VAL A 299 -8.97 -24.04 10.01
CA VAL A 299 -7.81 -23.40 10.65
C VAL A 299 -8.26 -22.67 11.91
N LYS A 300 -7.51 -22.84 12.99
CA LYS A 300 -7.76 -22.18 14.28
C LYS A 300 -6.77 -21.05 14.57
N THR A 301 -5.53 -21.22 14.12
CA THR A 301 -4.51 -20.17 14.26
C THR A 301 -3.80 -19.95 12.95
N VAL A 302 -3.47 -18.69 12.67
CA VAL A 302 -2.65 -18.29 11.53
C VAL A 302 -1.42 -17.55 12.03
N THR A 303 -0.27 -17.81 11.40
CA THR A 303 0.90 -16.95 11.57
C THR A 303 1.02 -16.08 10.33
N LEU A 304 0.95 -14.76 10.54
CA LEU A 304 1.11 -13.75 9.48
C LEU A 304 2.49 -13.15 9.53
N LEU A 305 3.14 -13.02 8.40
CA LEU A 305 4.16 -12.02 8.21
C LEU A 305 3.45 -10.69 8.03
N VAL A 306 3.56 -9.82 9.04
CA VAL A 306 2.83 -8.55 9.08
C VAL A 306 3.36 -7.59 8.04
N GLY A 307 2.53 -7.16 7.10
CA GLY A 307 2.84 -6.10 6.13
C GLY A 307 2.25 -4.75 6.54
N GLU A 308 1.20 -4.78 7.37
CA GLU A 308 0.50 -3.56 7.77
C GLU A 308 -0.31 -3.79 9.04
N GLU A 309 -0.37 -2.78 9.88
CA GLU A 309 -1.21 -2.73 11.07
C GLU A 309 -1.90 -1.37 11.20
N TRP A 310 -3.02 -1.33 11.91
CA TRP A 310 -3.76 -0.10 12.19
C TRP A 310 -4.55 -0.17 13.49
N PRO A 311 -4.49 0.84 14.37
CA PRO A 311 -3.31 1.73 14.55
C PRO A 311 -2.10 0.90 15.00
N ASP A 312 -1.00 1.52 15.38
CA ASP A 312 0.14 0.77 15.96
C ASP A 312 -0.34 -0.08 17.13
N ILE A 313 -0.14 -1.39 17.05
CA ILE A 313 -0.60 -2.38 18.04
C ILE A 313 0.61 -2.91 18.78
N ALA A 314 0.65 -2.70 20.09
CA ALA A 314 1.72 -3.28 20.91
C ALA A 314 1.83 -4.79 20.67
N ASN A 315 3.03 -5.32 20.49
CA ASN A 315 3.39 -6.71 20.14
C ASN A 315 3.11 -7.14 18.70
N ILE A 316 2.59 -6.28 17.85
CA ILE A 316 2.53 -6.50 16.42
C ILE A 316 3.49 -5.51 15.78
N GLN A 317 4.34 -6.00 14.90
CA GLN A 317 5.32 -5.15 14.24
C GLN A 317 5.36 -5.51 12.76
N VAL A 318 5.27 -4.51 11.92
CA VAL A 318 5.41 -4.68 10.46
C VAL A 318 6.76 -5.29 10.14
N GLY A 319 6.77 -6.31 9.27
CA GLY A 319 7.96 -7.08 8.92
C GLY A 319 8.25 -8.28 9.82
N PHE A 320 7.49 -8.47 10.91
CA PHE A 320 7.68 -9.60 11.82
C PHE A 320 6.50 -10.57 11.78
N PRO A 321 6.72 -11.86 12.08
CA PRO A 321 5.63 -12.81 12.16
C PRO A 321 4.83 -12.64 13.46
N VAL A 322 3.50 -12.70 13.35
CA VAL A 322 2.57 -12.75 14.48
C VAL A 322 1.62 -13.95 14.35
N THR A 323 1.38 -14.65 15.44
CA THR A 323 0.39 -15.74 15.47
C THR A 323 -0.89 -15.26 16.13
N LEU A 324 -2.01 -15.42 15.41
CA LEU A 324 -3.34 -14.99 15.83
C LEU A 324 -4.29 -16.19 15.92
N ASP A 325 -5.06 -16.25 17.00
CA ASP A 325 -6.15 -17.21 17.17
C ASP A 325 -7.41 -16.69 16.46
N ILE A 326 -7.83 -17.41 15.44
CA ILE A 326 -9.04 -17.12 14.65
C ILE A 326 -10.16 -18.12 14.87
N SER A 327 -10.04 -18.98 15.89
CA SER A 327 -11.00 -20.07 16.16
C SER A 327 -12.42 -19.57 16.45
N GLN A 328 -12.58 -18.32 16.88
CA GLN A 328 -13.87 -17.69 17.17
C GLN A 328 -14.39 -16.80 16.06
N VAL A 329 -13.62 -16.61 14.98
CA VAL A 329 -14.04 -15.77 13.86
C VAL A 329 -15.17 -16.46 13.08
N GLN A 330 -16.25 -15.71 12.83
CA GLN A 330 -17.39 -16.15 12.04
C GLN A 330 -17.55 -15.32 10.76
N ASP A 331 -16.95 -14.14 10.70
CA ASP A 331 -17.03 -13.23 9.57
C ASP A 331 -15.81 -13.39 8.66
N TYR A 332 -16.04 -14.03 7.51
CA TYR A 332 -15.04 -14.25 6.46
C TYR A 332 -15.52 -13.63 5.17
N ASP A 333 -14.67 -12.85 4.52
CA ASP A 333 -15.00 -12.15 3.28
C ASP A 333 -13.84 -12.18 2.28
N ILE A 334 -14.14 -11.86 1.02
CA ILE A 334 -13.18 -11.70 -0.05
C ILE A 334 -13.18 -10.25 -0.49
N CYS A 335 -12.02 -9.59 -0.50
CA CYS A 335 -11.90 -8.21 -0.95
C CYS A 335 -12.30 -8.08 -2.43
N HIS A 336 -13.01 -7.01 -2.76
CA HIS A 336 -13.34 -6.60 -4.14
C HIS A 336 -13.67 -7.79 -5.05
N VAL A 337 -14.89 -8.28 -4.94
CA VAL A 337 -15.35 -9.40 -5.76
C VAL A 337 -15.67 -8.87 -7.14
N ASP A 338 -14.75 -8.97 -8.09
CA ASP A 338 -15.11 -8.94 -9.49
C ASP A 338 -16.17 -10.01 -9.75
N ASN A 339 -17.06 -9.79 -10.69
CA ASN A 339 -18.12 -10.75 -11.05
C ASN A 339 -17.62 -12.20 -11.28
N TRP A 340 -16.33 -12.35 -11.51
CA TRP A 340 -15.66 -13.63 -11.65
C TRP A 340 -15.57 -14.43 -10.33
N PHE A 341 -15.49 -13.76 -9.18
CA PHE A 341 -15.24 -14.41 -7.87
C PHE A 341 -16.52 -14.62 -7.04
N THR A 342 -17.69 -14.25 -7.55
CA THR A 342 -18.96 -14.30 -6.79
C THR A 342 -19.38 -15.69 -6.33
N SER A 343 -18.78 -16.75 -6.90
CA SER A 343 -19.07 -18.14 -6.54
C SER A 343 -18.08 -18.76 -5.55
N PHE A 344 -17.01 -18.04 -5.18
CA PHE A 344 -16.02 -18.57 -4.24
C PHE A 344 -16.53 -18.44 -2.81
N LEU A 345 -16.47 -19.55 -2.08
CA LEU A 345 -16.67 -19.55 -0.65
C LEU A 345 -15.33 -19.31 0.03
N PHE A 346 -15.32 -18.49 1.07
CA PHE A 346 -14.14 -18.24 1.89
C PHE A 346 -14.50 -18.37 3.37
N ASN A 347 -13.80 -19.22 4.07
CA ASN A 347 -13.96 -19.49 5.49
C ASN A 347 -12.66 -20.07 6.06
N SER A 348 -12.67 -20.49 7.33
CA SER A 348 -11.48 -21.03 7.99
C SER A 348 -10.90 -22.29 7.33
N SER A 349 -11.69 -23.06 6.54
CA SER A 349 -11.20 -24.24 5.83
C SER A 349 -10.47 -23.91 4.54
N GLU A 350 -10.65 -22.68 4.02
CA GLU A 350 -10.05 -22.18 2.77
C GLU A 350 -8.71 -21.45 3.01
N LEU A 351 -8.30 -21.32 4.28
CA LEU A 351 -7.03 -20.69 4.60
C LEU A 351 -5.87 -21.64 4.28
N VAL A 352 -4.90 -21.11 3.52
CA VAL A 352 -3.65 -21.82 3.21
C VAL A 352 -2.48 -20.85 3.27
N VAL A 353 -1.29 -21.41 3.45
CA VAL A 353 -0.05 -20.62 3.46
C VAL A 353 0.15 -19.90 2.11
N GLY A 354 0.67 -18.70 2.18
CA GLY A 354 0.90 -17.85 1.02
C GLY A 354 -0.22 -16.86 0.72
N GLN A 355 -1.44 -17.06 1.22
CA GLN A 355 -2.52 -16.09 1.09
C GLN A 355 -2.19 -14.78 1.80
N ARG A 356 -2.57 -13.67 1.22
CA ARG A 356 -2.62 -12.36 1.89
C ARG A 356 -4.00 -12.17 2.48
N ILE A 357 -4.07 -11.92 3.77
CA ILE A 357 -5.33 -11.65 4.47
C ILE A 357 -5.21 -10.37 5.31
N ALA A 358 -6.36 -9.76 5.60
CA ALA A 358 -6.52 -8.76 6.64
C ALA A 358 -7.37 -9.35 7.78
N ILE A 359 -6.99 -9.10 9.01
CA ILE A 359 -7.71 -9.53 10.21
C ILE A 359 -8.10 -8.29 10.99
N GLY A 360 -9.41 -8.01 11.03
CA GLY A 360 -9.98 -6.95 11.82
C GLY A 360 -10.41 -7.44 13.20
N GLY A 361 -10.28 -6.60 14.22
CA GLY A 361 -10.64 -6.97 15.57
C GLY A 361 -10.59 -5.84 16.58
N MET A 362 -10.67 -6.23 17.86
CA MET A 362 -10.57 -5.32 19.00
C MET A 362 -9.36 -5.69 19.85
N LEU A 363 -8.81 -4.70 20.54
CA LEU A 363 -7.75 -4.97 21.52
C LEU A 363 -8.36 -5.41 22.85
N ASP A 364 -7.91 -6.55 23.37
CA ASP A 364 -8.12 -6.95 24.75
C ASP A 364 -7.11 -6.21 25.64
N THR A 365 -7.55 -5.11 26.21
CA THR A 365 -6.74 -4.25 27.12
C THR A 365 -6.65 -4.80 28.54
N THR A 366 -7.31 -5.92 28.85
CA THR A 366 -7.15 -6.59 30.16
C THR A 366 -5.82 -7.34 30.23
N GLN A 367 -5.21 -7.61 29.08
CA GLN A 367 -3.87 -8.17 28.98
C GLN A 367 -2.82 -7.06 28.87
N ASN A 368 -1.63 -7.32 29.37
CA ASN A 368 -0.50 -6.40 29.27
C ASN A 368 0.72 -7.15 28.72
N PRO A 369 1.14 -6.85 27.50
CA PRO A 369 0.55 -5.85 26.59
C PRO A 369 -0.79 -6.32 25.99
N ALA A 370 -1.60 -5.38 25.52
CA ALA A 370 -2.91 -5.64 24.90
C ALA A 370 -2.78 -6.56 23.69
N VAL A 371 -3.74 -7.47 23.50
CA VAL A 371 -3.73 -8.49 22.44
C VAL A 371 -4.87 -8.24 21.47
N LEU A 372 -4.60 -8.34 20.17
CA LEU A 372 -5.64 -8.27 19.14
C LEU A 372 -6.52 -9.53 19.21
N VAL A 373 -7.82 -9.34 19.42
CA VAL A 373 -8.84 -10.37 19.34
C VAL A 373 -9.51 -10.31 17.97
N PRO A 374 -9.27 -11.29 17.08
CA PRO A 374 -9.84 -11.33 15.74
C PRO A 374 -11.36 -11.47 15.74
N HIS A 375 -12.03 -10.71 14.88
CA HIS A 375 -13.48 -10.80 14.64
C HIS A 375 -13.83 -11.04 13.18
N ARG A 376 -13.01 -10.54 12.26
CA ARG A 376 -13.22 -10.65 10.80
C ARG A 376 -11.92 -11.02 10.10
N VAL A 377 -12.01 -11.88 9.09
CA VAL A 377 -10.90 -12.22 8.18
C VAL A 377 -11.30 -11.91 6.75
N VAL A 378 -10.53 -11.13 6.06
CA VAL A 378 -10.75 -10.75 4.66
C VAL A 378 -9.59 -11.24 3.80
N LEU A 379 -9.89 -12.06 2.79
CA LEU A 379 -8.91 -12.46 1.79
C LEU A 379 -8.58 -11.25 0.91
N ARG A 380 -7.27 -10.99 0.73
CA ARG A 380 -6.78 -9.82 0.00
C ARG A 380 -6.13 -10.21 -1.32
N ARG A 381 -6.24 -9.33 -2.32
CA ARG A 381 -5.46 -9.44 -3.55
C ARG A 381 -3.97 -9.31 -3.23
N GLN A 382 -3.15 -9.95 -4.05
CA GLN A 382 -1.70 -9.92 -3.92
C GLN A 382 -1.00 -10.11 -5.25
N GLY A 383 0.20 -9.56 -5.36
CA GLY A 383 1.10 -9.80 -6.46
C GLY A 383 1.90 -11.09 -6.25
N VAL A 384 2.10 -11.85 -7.32
CA VAL A 384 3.04 -12.98 -7.38
C VAL A 384 3.82 -12.89 -8.68
N GLU A 385 5.15 -12.99 -8.58
CA GLU A 385 6.07 -12.99 -9.71
C GLU A 385 6.81 -14.31 -9.78
N GLY A 386 7.17 -14.75 -10.98
CA GLY A 386 7.98 -15.94 -11.20
C GLY A 386 8.29 -16.16 -12.67
N ASP A 387 9.03 -17.21 -12.96
CA ASP A 387 9.33 -17.61 -14.33
C ASP A 387 8.19 -18.46 -14.90
N LEU A 388 7.73 -18.15 -16.09
CA LEU A 388 6.73 -18.95 -16.78
C LEU A 388 7.25 -20.37 -17.01
N VAL A 389 6.51 -21.36 -16.54
CA VAL A 389 6.88 -22.77 -16.81
C VAL A 389 6.64 -23.08 -18.29
N ALA A 390 7.66 -23.57 -18.96
CA ALA A 390 7.58 -23.89 -20.39
C ALA A 390 6.43 -24.86 -20.67
N ASN A 391 5.66 -24.57 -21.72
CA ASN A 391 4.52 -25.40 -22.18
C ASN A 391 3.38 -25.55 -21.15
N SER A 392 3.33 -24.70 -20.10
CA SER A 392 2.27 -24.75 -19.08
C SER A 392 1.01 -23.98 -19.47
N VAL A 393 1.08 -23.13 -20.49
CA VAL A 393 -0.07 -22.32 -20.91
C VAL A 393 -1.11 -23.19 -21.57
N ASN A 394 -2.29 -23.25 -20.95
CA ASN A 394 -3.47 -23.95 -21.45
C ASN A 394 -4.57 -22.94 -21.76
N ILE A 395 -4.97 -22.85 -23.05
CA ILE A 395 -6.00 -21.92 -23.51
C ILE A 395 -7.29 -22.70 -23.69
N VAL A 396 -8.34 -22.31 -22.97
CA VAL A 396 -9.69 -22.87 -23.11
C VAL A 396 -10.47 -22.10 -24.19
N SER A 397 -10.52 -20.75 -24.03
CA SER A 397 -11.18 -19.86 -24.99
C SER A 397 -10.77 -18.40 -24.74
N GLY A 398 -10.24 -17.72 -25.75
CA GLY A 398 -9.78 -16.33 -25.61
C GLY A 398 -8.71 -16.19 -24.52
N ASN A 399 -9.00 -15.39 -23.49
CA ASN A 399 -8.14 -15.23 -22.33
C ASN A 399 -8.50 -16.16 -21.15
N GLN A 400 -9.48 -17.01 -21.30
CA GLN A 400 -9.84 -18.01 -20.32
C GLN A 400 -8.90 -19.22 -20.43
N GLY A 401 -8.24 -19.56 -19.32
CA GLY A 401 -7.32 -20.69 -19.29
C GLY A 401 -6.45 -20.68 -18.02
N SER A 402 -5.27 -21.26 -18.14
CA SER A 402 -4.33 -21.35 -17.03
C SER A 402 -2.89 -21.44 -17.49
N PHE A 403 -1.97 -21.17 -16.60
CA PHE A 403 -0.54 -21.38 -16.77
C PHE A 403 0.12 -21.61 -15.42
N GLN A 404 1.40 -21.94 -15.41
CA GLN A 404 2.16 -22.15 -14.18
C GLN A 404 3.33 -21.16 -14.10
N ILE A 405 3.57 -20.67 -12.88
CA ILE A 405 4.71 -19.84 -12.54
C ILE A 405 5.61 -20.63 -11.61
N GLN A 406 6.88 -20.80 -12.01
CA GLN A 406 7.92 -21.25 -11.08
C GLN A 406 8.32 -20.08 -10.22
N ASN A 407 7.92 -20.15 -8.97
CA ASN A 407 8.19 -19.09 -8.00
C ASN A 407 9.31 -19.56 -7.06
N ASN A 408 10.45 -18.88 -7.11
CA ASN A 408 11.58 -19.13 -6.20
C ASN A 408 11.44 -18.42 -4.87
N ARG A 409 10.25 -17.90 -4.56
CA ARG A 409 9.89 -17.20 -3.34
C ARG A 409 9.16 -18.13 -2.37
N LEU A 410 8.57 -17.52 -1.34
CA LEU A 410 7.82 -18.19 -0.29
C LEU A 410 6.87 -19.28 -0.83
N PHE A 411 6.15 -19.00 -1.91
CA PHE A 411 5.27 -20.00 -2.53
C PHE A 411 6.03 -21.22 -3.07
N GLY A 412 7.14 -21.02 -3.77
CA GLY A 412 7.94 -22.11 -4.31
C GLY A 412 8.52 -23.00 -3.25
N TYR A 413 8.97 -22.41 -2.13
CA TYR A 413 9.52 -23.17 -1.00
C TYR A 413 8.46 -23.93 -0.20
N ILE A 414 7.27 -23.33 -0.03
CA ILE A 414 6.17 -23.95 0.72
C ILE A 414 5.50 -25.06 -0.09
N LEU A 415 5.32 -24.84 -1.39
CA LEU A 415 4.63 -25.80 -2.24
C LEU A 415 5.55 -26.88 -2.78
N GLY A 416 6.85 -26.60 -2.90
CA GLY A 416 7.81 -27.47 -3.61
C GLY A 416 7.43 -27.70 -5.12
N ALA A 417 6.49 -26.88 -5.65
CA ALA A 417 5.90 -27.01 -6.96
C ALA A 417 5.59 -25.60 -7.54
N PRO A 418 5.45 -25.49 -8.88
CA PRO A 418 4.98 -24.26 -9.49
C PRO A 418 3.59 -23.85 -8.99
N LEU A 419 3.33 -22.53 -8.98
CA LEU A 419 2.01 -21.98 -8.66
C LEU A 419 1.12 -22.04 -9.90
N ASP A 420 -0.03 -22.68 -9.77
CA ASP A 420 -1.08 -22.63 -10.78
C ASP A 420 -1.74 -21.24 -10.82
N VAL A 421 -1.84 -20.67 -12.01
CA VAL A 421 -2.52 -19.40 -12.27
C VAL A 421 -3.69 -19.65 -13.20
N SER A 422 -4.88 -19.27 -12.79
CA SER A 422 -6.10 -19.28 -13.60
C SER A 422 -6.41 -17.87 -14.11
N THR A 423 -6.83 -17.79 -15.37
CA THR A 423 -7.26 -16.57 -16.04
C THR A 423 -8.69 -16.70 -16.58
N SER A 424 -9.35 -15.58 -16.78
CA SER A 424 -10.68 -15.47 -17.38
C SER A 424 -10.68 -14.41 -18.48
N ASN A 425 -11.81 -14.24 -19.15
CA ASN A 425 -11.99 -13.14 -20.11
C ASN A 425 -11.98 -11.74 -19.46
N PHE A 426 -12.05 -11.67 -18.12
CA PHE A 426 -11.90 -10.43 -17.33
C PHE A 426 -10.45 -10.18 -16.89
N THR A 427 -9.54 -11.13 -17.13
CA THR A 427 -8.12 -10.93 -16.81
C THR A 427 -7.50 -9.93 -17.79
N HIS A 428 -6.90 -8.87 -17.26
CA HIS A 428 -6.18 -7.88 -18.03
C HIS A 428 -4.75 -8.34 -18.30
N PHE A 429 -4.32 -8.21 -19.55
CA PHE A 429 -2.95 -8.52 -19.94
C PHE A 429 -2.21 -7.23 -20.27
N ARG A 430 -1.01 -7.03 -19.67
CA ARG A 430 -0.14 -5.88 -19.89
C ARG A 430 1.17 -6.31 -20.54
N ASN A 431 1.67 -5.53 -21.48
CA ASN A 431 2.90 -5.82 -22.24
C ASN A 431 2.86 -7.14 -23.04
N ILE A 432 1.68 -7.72 -23.20
CA ILE A 432 1.49 -8.99 -23.94
C ILE A 432 0.05 -9.12 -24.45
N ASN A 433 -0.10 -9.81 -25.56
CA ASN A 433 -1.40 -9.99 -26.20
C ASN A 433 -2.11 -11.26 -25.70
N GLY A 434 -2.66 -11.20 -24.50
CA GLY A 434 -3.45 -12.28 -23.92
C GLY A 434 -2.67 -13.57 -23.64
N LEU A 435 -3.39 -14.66 -23.37
CA LEU A 435 -2.79 -15.99 -23.16
C LEU A 435 -2.03 -16.52 -24.37
N SER A 436 -2.47 -16.20 -25.58
CA SER A 436 -1.77 -16.63 -26.81
C SER A 436 -0.38 -15.99 -26.92
N GLY A 437 -0.27 -14.71 -26.57
CA GLY A 437 1.01 -14.04 -26.46
C GLY A 437 1.89 -14.64 -25.37
N LEU A 438 1.31 -14.97 -24.22
CA LEU A 438 2.02 -15.61 -23.12
C LEU A 438 2.57 -17.00 -23.52
N ALA A 439 1.80 -17.79 -24.25
CA ALA A 439 2.25 -19.07 -24.79
C ALA A 439 3.46 -18.93 -25.73
N ALA A 440 3.54 -17.82 -26.47
CA ALA A 440 4.67 -17.51 -27.34
C ALA A 440 5.89 -16.93 -26.64
N ALA A 441 5.73 -16.45 -25.40
CA ALA A 441 6.79 -15.78 -24.64
C ALA A 441 7.86 -16.75 -24.06
N GLY A 442 7.66 -18.04 -24.14
CA GLY A 442 8.62 -19.07 -23.67
C GLY A 442 8.80 -19.04 -22.15
N SER A 443 10.03 -18.83 -21.68
CA SER A 443 10.41 -18.76 -20.26
C SER A 443 10.49 -17.34 -19.74
N ALA A 444 9.55 -16.47 -20.12
CA ALA A 444 9.51 -15.09 -19.68
C ALA A 444 9.27 -14.96 -18.16
N LYS A 445 9.73 -13.88 -17.58
CA LYS A 445 9.30 -13.48 -16.23
C LYS A 445 7.90 -12.91 -16.28
N VAL A 446 7.05 -13.37 -15.38
CA VAL A 446 5.64 -13.01 -15.36
C VAL A 446 5.27 -12.51 -13.97
N GLY A 447 4.66 -11.33 -13.93
CA GLY A 447 3.96 -10.81 -12.75
C GLY A 447 2.46 -11.07 -12.87
N THR A 448 1.84 -11.51 -11.79
CA THR A 448 0.39 -11.68 -11.69
C THR A 448 -0.13 -10.98 -10.45
N TYR A 449 -1.32 -10.43 -10.53
CA TYR A 449 -2.01 -9.82 -9.41
C TYR A 449 -3.44 -10.33 -9.35
N GLY A 450 -3.88 -10.78 -8.18
CA GLY A 450 -5.20 -11.37 -8.01
C GLY A 450 -5.38 -12.02 -6.63
N LEU A 451 -6.31 -12.94 -6.54
CA LEU A 451 -6.60 -13.69 -5.32
C LEU A 451 -5.91 -15.04 -5.33
N VAL A 452 -5.32 -15.42 -4.21
CA VAL A 452 -4.86 -16.79 -3.98
C VAL A 452 -5.90 -17.52 -3.16
N LEU A 453 -6.52 -18.53 -3.76
CA LEU A 453 -7.52 -19.39 -3.13
C LEU A 453 -6.97 -20.81 -2.99
N LYS A 454 -7.54 -21.57 -2.08
CA LYS A 454 -7.27 -22.99 -1.98
C LYS A 454 -7.95 -23.70 -3.15
N ASP A 455 -7.20 -24.49 -3.88
CA ASP A 455 -7.78 -25.40 -4.89
C ASP A 455 -8.37 -26.62 -4.19
N ASN A 456 -9.68 -26.77 -4.26
CA ASN A 456 -10.39 -27.87 -3.58
C ASN A 456 -10.02 -29.25 -4.11
N SER A 457 -9.45 -29.36 -5.32
CA SER A 457 -9.05 -30.63 -5.93
C SER A 457 -7.68 -31.11 -5.44
N THR A 458 -6.78 -30.18 -5.15
CA THR A 458 -5.39 -30.46 -4.77
C THR A 458 -5.08 -30.10 -3.32
N GLY A 459 -5.88 -29.21 -2.71
CA GLY A 459 -5.60 -28.61 -1.41
C GLY A 459 -4.52 -27.52 -1.45
N ASN A 460 -3.92 -27.27 -2.63
CA ASN A 460 -2.85 -26.31 -2.82
C ASN A 460 -3.39 -24.89 -3.13
N PRO A 461 -2.61 -23.84 -2.87
CA PRO A 461 -2.96 -22.49 -3.32
C PRO A 461 -2.93 -22.40 -4.86
N ARG A 462 -3.93 -21.68 -5.40
CA ARG A 462 -4.06 -21.31 -6.82
C ARG A 462 -4.32 -19.83 -6.95
N MET A 463 -3.58 -19.17 -7.83
CA MET A 463 -3.81 -17.75 -8.14
C MET A 463 -4.94 -17.63 -9.18
N TYR A 464 -5.90 -16.73 -8.90
CA TYR A 464 -6.91 -16.28 -9.86
C TYR A 464 -6.55 -14.85 -10.26
N ALA A 465 -5.98 -14.71 -11.47
CA ALA A 465 -5.35 -13.47 -11.88
C ALA A 465 -6.36 -12.42 -12.36
N HIS A 466 -6.35 -11.24 -11.72
CA HIS A 466 -7.03 -10.05 -12.21
C HIS A 466 -6.25 -9.42 -13.37
N TRP A 467 -4.91 -9.35 -13.26
CA TRP A 467 -4.04 -9.01 -14.38
C TRP A 467 -2.78 -9.85 -14.41
N VAL A 468 -2.19 -9.91 -15.62
CA VAL A 468 -0.95 -10.61 -15.93
C VAL A 468 -0.06 -9.67 -16.74
N THR A 469 1.20 -9.57 -16.39
CA THR A 469 2.20 -8.79 -17.13
C THR A 469 3.44 -9.63 -17.42
N VAL A 470 4.07 -9.42 -18.58
CA VAL A 470 5.43 -9.90 -18.82
C VAL A 470 6.39 -8.80 -18.36
N LEU A 471 7.31 -9.18 -17.48
CA LEU A 471 8.32 -8.32 -16.93
C LEU A 471 9.53 -8.25 -17.86
N PRO A 472 10.24 -7.10 -17.94
CA PRO A 472 11.42 -6.92 -18.78
C PRO A 472 12.60 -7.79 -18.39
#